data_5c82aa0517103054c94f738c62e2703d
#
_entry.id   5c82aa0517103054c94f738c62e2703d
#
_cell.length_a   1.000
_cell.length_b   1.000
_cell.length_c   1.000
_cell.angle_alpha   90.00
_cell.angle_beta   90.00
_cell.angle_gamma   90.00
#
_symmetry.space_group_name_H-M   'P 1'
#
loop_
_entity.id
_entity.type
_entity.pdbx_description
1 polymer ?
#
loop_
_entity_poly.entity_id
_entity_poly.type
_entity_poly.pdbx_seq_one_letter_code
_entity_poly.pdbx_strand_id
1 'polypeptide(L)'
;LAILVIRLISAKLGSLNLVFLPIIVGTGVGWVGTLTLPYVSMITSLIGQGINSFTTLQPILMSILIAMSFSLIIISPLSTVAIGLAIGLTGISSAAAGMGVASAAALLVWACARVNKPGVPIAIGLGAMKMMMPNFLTNPIIGLPVAITAAISSLSVPIFQMVGTPASAGFGFVGLVSPLAALNAGNINVVIMLVAWIVVPFVVGFIVNKVCCDVLHLYKKEIFTFK
;
A
#
# COMPACT_ATOMS: atom_id res chain seq x y z
N LEU A 1 -15.98 3.96 13.85
CA LEU A 1 -16.44 4.44 15.14
C LEU A 1 -16.41 5.97 15.21
N ALA A 2 -15.23 6.61 14.95
CA ALA A 2 -15.08 8.08 14.98
C ALA A 2 -16.15 8.81 14.16
N ILE A 3 -16.38 8.39 12.91
CA ILE A 3 -17.36 9.00 12.00
C ILE A 3 -18.79 8.93 12.58
N LEU A 4 -19.16 7.83 13.22
CA LEU A 4 -20.47 7.68 13.88
C LEU A 4 -20.60 8.63 15.05
N VAL A 5 -19.57 8.73 15.89
CA VAL A 5 -19.54 9.64 17.04
C VAL A 5 -19.64 11.10 16.57
N ILE A 6 -18.88 11.46 15.54
CA ILE A 6 -18.93 12.80 14.94
C ILE A 6 -20.35 13.12 14.43
N ARG A 7 -21.00 12.22 13.67
CA ARG A 7 -22.34 12.43 13.14
C ARG A 7 -23.40 12.59 14.24
N LEU A 8 -23.27 11.85 15.35
CA LEU A 8 -24.23 11.90 16.44
C LEU A 8 -24.09 13.16 17.30
N ILE A 9 -22.87 13.66 17.48
CA ILE A 9 -22.56 14.72 18.44
C ILE A 9 -22.47 16.08 17.76
N SER A 10 -21.96 16.16 16.51
CA SER A 10 -21.74 17.43 15.82
C SER A 10 -23.01 18.29 15.63
N ALA A 11 -24.15 17.64 15.43
CA ALA A 11 -25.44 18.32 15.28
C ALA A 11 -25.91 19.03 16.58
N LYS A 12 -25.40 18.60 17.75
CA LYS A 12 -25.82 19.13 19.06
C LYS A 12 -24.87 20.19 19.63
N LEU A 13 -23.62 20.25 19.19
CA LEU A 13 -22.58 21.11 19.77
C LEU A 13 -22.38 22.45 19.06
N GLY A 14 -22.97 22.66 17.87
CA GLY A 14 -22.86 23.91 17.12
C GLY A 14 -21.41 24.40 16.97
N SER A 15 -21.12 25.66 17.38
CA SER A 15 -19.78 26.27 17.33
C SER A 15 -18.76 25.63 18.27
N LEU A 16 -19.19 24.92 19.31
CA LEU A 16 -18.32 24.22 20.25
C LEU A 16 -17.69 22.95 19.65
N ASN A 17 -18.12 22.53 18.47
CA ASN A 17 -17.57 21.37 17.76
C ASN A 17 -16.03 21.44 17.59
N LEU A 18 -15.49 22.63 17.32
CA LEU A 18 -14.06 22.82 17.11
C LEU A 18 -13.19 22.40 18.32
N VAL A 19 -13.72 22.53 19.53
CA VAL A 19 -12.99 22.25 20.77
C VAL A 19 -13.36 20.85 21.32
N PHE A 20 -14.65 20.56 21.42
CA PHE A 20 -15.11 19.34 22.09
C PHE A 20 -15.02 18.10 21.20
N LEU A 21 -15.18 18.21 19.88
CA LEU A 21 -15.15 17.09 18.97
C LEU A 21 -13.77 16.39 18.94
N PRO A 22 -12.63 17.09 18.83
CA PRO A 22 -11.31 16.44 18.91
C PRO A 22 -11.07 15.76 20.27
N ILE A 23 -11.52 16.37 21.36
CA ILE A 23 -11.37 15.79 22.71
C ILE A 23 -12.21 14.53 22.85
N ILE A 24 -13.51 14.58 22.57
CA ILE A 24 -14.42 13.43 22.72
C ILE A 24 -14.04 12.30 21.77
N VAL A 25 -13.74 12.62 20.51
CA VAL A 25 -13.36 11.61 19.53
C VAL A 25 -11.96 11.09 19.79
N GLY A 26 -11.00 11.95 20.13
CA GLY A 26 -9.63 11.55 20.42
C GLY A 26 -9.54 10.66 21.66
N THR A 27 -10.13 11.07 22.76
CA THR A 27 -10.09 10.32 24.02
C THR A 27 -11.04 9.12 24.01
N GLY A 28 -12.31 9.32 23.66
CA GLY A 28 -13.31 8.25 23.71
C GLY A 28 -13.08 7.15 22.69
N VAL A 29 -12.86 7.53 21.43
CA VAL A 29 -12.56 6.54 20.37
C VAL A 29 -11.15 5.97 20.54
N GLY A 30 -10.19 6.76 21.02
CA GLY A 30 -8.86 6.29 21.38
C GLY A 30 -8.89 5.23 22.48
N TRP A 31 -9.64 5.45 23.53
CA TRP A 31 -9.81 4.48 24.62
C TRP A 31 -10.44 3.16 24.13
N VAL A 32 -11.50 3.23 23.33
CA VAL A 32 -12.06 2.02 22.68
C VAL A 32 -11.04 1.37 21.75
N GLY A 33 -10.24 2.17 21.05
CA GLY A 33 -9.13 1.71 20.22
C GLY A 33 -8.11 0.88 21.01
N THR A 34 -7.74 1.32 22.22
CA THR A 34 -6.80 0.56 23.08
C THR A 34 -7.36 -0.79 23.52
N LEU A 35 -8.67 -0.88 23.77
CA LEU A 35 -9.33 -2.14 24.13
C LEU A 35 -9.37 -3.13 22.95
N THR A 36 -9.49 -2.64 21.71
CA THR A 36 -9.51 -3.47 20.50
C THR A 36 -8.12 -3.78 19.96
N LEU A 37 -7.10 -3.02 20.38
CA LEU A 37 -5.73 -3.14 19.93
C LEU A 37 -5.15 -4.58 20.03
N PRO A 38 -5.32 -5.33 21.15
CA PRO A 38 -4.80 -6.69 21.26
C PRO A 38 -5.33 -7.64 20.18
N TYR A 39 -6.62 -7.54 19.85
CA TYR A 39 -7.24 -8.39 18.82
C TYR A 39 -6.75 -8.03 17.41
N VAL A 40 -6.66 -6.74 17.11
CA VAL A 40 -6.16 -6.27 15.82
C VAL A 40 -4.68 -6.60 15.67
N SER A 41 -3.87 -6.44 16.72
CA SER A 41 -2.45 -6.77 16.70
C SER A 41 -2.20 -8.27 16.53
N MET A 42 -3.05 -9.14 17.09
CA MET A 42 -2.97 -10.58 16.89
C MET A 42 -3.16 -10.98 15.42
N ILE A 43 -4.17 -10.42 14.75
CA ILE A 43 -4.40 -10.65 13.31
C ILE A 43 -3.21 -10.16 12.49
N THR A 44 -2.73 -8.95 12.78
CA THR A 44 -1.57 -8.36 12.11
C THR A 44 -0.31 -9.20 12.30
N SER A 45 -0.10 -9.72 13.51
CA SER A 45 1.03 -10.60 13.84
C SER A 45 0.97 -11.94 13.11
N LEU A 46 -0.20 -12.56 13.00
CA LEU A 46 -0.36 -13.81 12.24
C LEU A 46 -0.03 -13.62 10.76
N ILE A 47 -0.53 -12.56 10.16
CA ILE A 47 -0.21 -12.22 8.77
C ILE A 47 1.28 -11.92 8.62
N GLY A 48 1.85 -11.18 9.57
CA GLY A 48 3.28 -10.88 9.63
C GLY A 48 4.15 -12.14 9.68
N GLN A 49 3.80 -13.10 10.53
CA GLN A 49 4.52 -14.38 10.62
C GLN A 49 4.45 -15.17 9.31
N GLY A 50 3.29 -15.21 8.65
CA GLY A 50 3.15 -15.81 7.32
C GLY A 50 4.08 -15.16 6.29
N ILE A 51 4.16 -13.82 6.27
CA ILE A 51 5.07 -13.09 5.37
C ILE A 51 6.54 -13.32 5.76
N ASN A 52 6.84 -13.38 7.05
CA ASN A 52 8.20 -13.61 7.53
C ASN A 52 8.76 -14.96 7.07
N SER A 53 7.92 -15.98 6.89
CA SER A 53 8.36 -17.26 6.34
C SER A 53 8.94 -17.13 4.93
N PHE A 54 8.54 -16.11 4.16
CA PHE A 54 9.09 -15.88 2.82
C PHE A 54 10.53 -15.34 2.85
N THR A 55 10.96 -14.73 3.96
CA THR A 55 12.30 -14.14 4.06
C THR A 55 13.44 -15.17 4.01
N THR A 56 13.12 -16.44 4.23
CA THR A 56 14.08 -17.55 4.15
C THR A 56 14.23 -18.13 2.75
N LEU A 57 13.43 -17.67 1.79
CA LEU A 57 13.45 -18.14 0.41
C LEU A 57 14.56 -17.48 -0.39
N GLN A 58 14.81 -18.01 -1.59
CA GLN A 58 15.72 -17.38 -2.54
C GLN A 58 15.29 -15.94 -2.85
N PRO A 59 16.23 -14.99 -3.05
CA PRO A 59 15.94 -13.56 -3.15
C PRO A 59 14.88 -13.21 -4.20
N ILE A 60 14.84 -13.89 -5.34
CA ILE A 60 13.85 -13.64 -6.40
C ILE A 60 12.45 -14.05 -5.93
N LEU A 61 12.30 -15.28 -5.46
CA LEU A 61 11.01 -15.81 -5.00
C LEU A 61 10.51 -15.05 -3.77
N MET A 62 11.40 -14.75 -2.83
CA MET A 62 11.15 -13.92 -1.67
C MET A 62 10.60 -12.55 -2.08
N SER A 63 11.28 -11.86 -3.03
CA SER A 63 10.86 -10.53 -3.49
C SER A 63 9.49 -10.54 -4.12
N ILE A 64 9.17 -11.54 -4.95
CA ILE A 64 7.87 -11.71 -5.58
C ILE A 64 6.77 -11.86 -4.51
N LEU A 65 6.92 -12.83 -3.59
CA LEU A 65 5.90 -13.14 -2.60
C LEU A 65 5.68 -11.99 -1.61
N ILE A 66 6.75 -11.35 -1.15
CA ILE A 66 6.65 -10.21 -0.23
C ILE A 66 6.01 -9.01 -0.95
N ALA A 67 6.41 -8.70 -2.18
CA ALA A 67 5.84 -7.59 -2.92
C ALA A 67 4.35 -7.80 -3.22
N MET A 68 3.94 -9.01 -3.64
CA MET A 68 2.53 -9.35 -3.83
C MET A 68 1.74 -9.17 -2.54
N SER A 69 2.25 -9.68 -1.41
CA SER A 69 1.58 -9.55 -0.11
C SER A 69 1.40 -8.08 0.29
N PHE A 70 2.45 -7.26 0.20
CA PHE A 70 2.39 -5.85 0.57
C PHE A 70 1.53 -5.02 -0.38
N SER A 71 1.47 -5.39 -1.66
CA SER A 71 0.61 -4.74 -2.65
C SER A 71 -0.88 -4.96 -2.37
N LEU A 72 -1.26 -6.11 -1.83
CA LEU A 72 -2.64 -6.40 -1.42
C LEU A 72 -2.97 -5.77 -0.06
N ILE A 73 -2.01 -5.78 0.87
CA ILE A 73 -2.20 -5.18 2.19
C ILE A 73 -2.42 -3.68 2.10
N ILE A 74 -1.73 -2.95 1.22
CA ILE A 74 -1.87 -1.48 1.11
C ILE A 74 -3.28 -1.05 0.69
N ILE A 75 -3.98 -1.85 -0.11
CA ILE A 75 -5.37 -1.60 -0.52
C ILE A 75 -6.40 -2.23 0.44
N SER A 76 -5.95 -2.91 1.50
CA SER A 76 -6.77 -3.50 2.55
C SER A 76 -6.85 -2.59 3.79
N PRO A 77 -7.66 -2.93 4.81
CA PRO A 77 -7.70 -2.18 6.07
C PRO A 77 -6.41 -2.25 6.90
N LEU A 78 -5.51 -3.17 6.59
CA LEU A 78 -4.28 -3.41 7.36
C LEU A 78 -3.21 -2.34 7.07
N SER A 79 -2.28 -2.15 8.01
CA SER A 79 -1.16 -1.22 7.87
C SER A 79 0.10 -1.95 7.38
N THR A 80 0.55 -1.61 6.17
CA THR A 80 1.82 -2.13 5.61
C THR A 80 3.02 -1.76 6.48
N VAL A 81 3.06 -0.53 6.97
CA VAL A 81 4.15 -0.05 7.83
C VAL A 81 4.18 -0.80 9.16
N ALA A 82 3.02 -0.97 9.80
CA ALA A 82 2.95 -1.71 11.06
C ALA A 82 3.40 -3.17 10.90
N ILE A 83 3.02 -3.84 9.80
CA ILE A 83 3.47 -5.21 9.51
C ILE A 83 4.97 -5.24 9.26
N GLY A 84 5.50 -4.36 8.40
CA GLY A 84 6.93 -4.30 8.10
C GLY A 84 7.80 -4.09 9.34
N LEU A 85 7.36 -3.21 10.25
CA LEU A 85 8.03 -2.99 11.54
C LEU A 85 7.91 -4.19 12.49
N ALA A 86 6.71 -4.77 12.61
CA ALA A 86 6.43 -5.87 13.54
C ALA A 86 7.27 -7.13 13.22
N ILE A 87 7.49 -7.43 11.94
CA ILE A 87 8.31 -8.58 11.50
C ILE A 87 9.78 -8.22 11.27
N GLY A 88 10.14 -6.94 11.41
CA GLY A 88 11.52 -6.49 11.29
C GLY A 88 12.13 -6.68 9.89
N LEU A 89 11.36 -6.44 8.81
CA LEU A 89 11.87 -6.61 7.45
C LEU A 89 13.09 -5.73 7.18
N THR A 90 14.18 -6.34 6.75
CA THR A 90 15.45 -5.65 6.44
C THR A 90 15.99 -6.08 5.08
N GLY A 91 16.96 -5.32 4.54
CA GLY A 91 17.64 -5.70 3.32
C GLY A 91 16.71 -5.81 2.11
N ILE A 92 16.90 -6.84 1.30
CA ILE A 92 16.14 -7.10 0.07
C ILE A 92 14.64 -7.29 0.36
N SER A 93 14.27 -7.94 1.46
CA SER A 93 12.87 -8.16 1.83
C SER A 93 12.13 -6.86 2.12
N SER A 94 12.77 -5.89 2.77
CA SER A 94 12.21 -4.56 2.99
C SER A 94 12.03 -3.77 1.69
N ALA A 95 13.02 -3.80 0.81
CA ALA A 95 12.92 -3.15 -0.50
C ALA A 95 11.81 -3.79 -1.34
N ALA A 96 11.65 -5.12 -1.29
CA ALA A 96 10.57 -5.84 -1.97
C ALA A 96 9.18 -5.44 -1.44
N ALA A 97 9.03 -5.30 -0.13
CA ALA A 97 7.79 -4.81 0.48
C ALA A 97 7.43 -3.39 -0.01
N GLY A 98 8.40 -2.48 0.01
CA GLY A 98 8.23 -1.13 -0.53
C GLY A 98 7.90 -1.13 -2.03
N MET A 99 8.56 -1.98 -2.83
CA MET A 99 8.28 -2.13 -4.25
C MET A 99 6.85 -2.62 -4.51
N GLY A 100 6.34 -3.54 -3.69
CA GLY A 100 4.95 -3.99 -3.76
C GLY A 100 3.96 -2.84 -3.59
N VAL A 101 4.20 -1.98 -2.60
CA VAL A 101 3.37 -0.78 -2.36
C VAL A 101 3.47 0.21 -3.53
N ALA A 102 4.69 0.45 -4.05
CA ALA A 102 4.91 1.33 -5.20
C ALA A 102 4.21 0.82 -6.46
N SER A 103 4.27 -0.50 -6.70
CA SER A 103 3.61 -1.15 -7.84
C SER A 103 2.08 -1.05 -7.77
N ALA A 104 1.52 -1.20 -6.56
CA ALA A 104 0.09 -0.99 -6.34
C ALA A 104 -0.33 0.44 -6.69
N ALA A 105 0.44 1.44 -6.25
CA ALA A 105 0.20 2.84 -6.60
C ALA A 105 0.25 3.06 -8.11
N ALA A 106 1.28 2.57 -8.78
CA ALA A 106 1.48 2.75 -10.22
C ALA A 106 0.32 2.15 -11.05
N LEU A 107 -0.09 0.92 -10.74
CA LEU A 107 -1.25 0.31 -11.40
C LEU A 107 -2.53 1.11 -11.16
N LEU A 108 -2.81 1.46 -9.90
CA LEU A 108 -4.03 2.17 -9.53
C LEU A 108 -4.11 3.56 -10.14
N VAL A 109 -2.97 4.26 -10.31
CA VAL A 109 -2.91 5.52 -11.04
C VAL A 109 -3.44 5.34 -12.46
N TRP A 110 -2.95 4.33 -13.21
CA TRP A 110 -3.41 4.07 -14.57
C TRP A 110 -4.87 3.63 -14.65
N ALA A 111 -5.29 2.75 -13.75
CA ALA A 111 -6.66 2.25 -13.71
C ALA A 111 -7.65 3.37 -13.36
N CYS A 112 -7.33 4.21 -12.36
CA CYS A 112 -8.17 5.31 -11.93
C CYS A 112 -8.18 6.49 -12.90
N ALA A 113 -7.09 6.76 -13.62
CA ALA A 113 -7.01 7.85 -14.59
C ALA A 113 -8.01 7.72 -15.74
N ARG A 114 -8.50 6.50 -16.01
CA ARG A 114 -9.45 6.23 -17.09
C ARG A 114 -10.92 6.52 -16.72
N VAL A 115 -11.24 6.57 -15.42
CA VAL A 115 -12.64 6.59 -14.94
C VAL A 115 -12.92 7.63 -13.85
N ASN A 116 -11.90 8.36 -13.39
CA ASN A 116 -12.02 9.36 -12.34
C ASN A 116 -11.50 10.72 -12.79
N LYS A 117 -11.89 11.77 -12.06
CA LYS A 117 -11.30 13.12 -12.22
C LYS A 117 -9.80 13.07 -11.87
N PRO A 118 -8.95 13.94 -12.45
CA PRO A 118 -7.49 13.91 -12.28
C PRO A 118 -7.00 13.94 -10.83
N GLY A 119 -7.75 14.51 -9.91
CA GLY A 119 -7.40 14.54 -8.49
C GLY A 119 -7.27 13.15 -7.84
N VAL A 120 -8.07 12.17 -8.26
CA VAL A 120 -8.03 10.81 -7.68
C VAL A 120 -6.74 10.08 -8.04
N PRO A 121 -6.36 9.92 -9.32
CA PRO A 121 -5.09 9.24 -9.65
C PRO A 121 -3.87 10.00 -9.11
N ILE A 122 -3.88 11.33 -9.07
CA ILE A 122 -2.80 12.13 -8.47
C ILE A 122 -2.69 11.82 -6.97
N ALA A 123 -3.79 11.84 -6.23
CA ALA A 123 -3.79 11.49 -4.80
C ALA A 123 -3.25 10.08 -4.55
N ILE A 124 -3.64 9.11 -5.37
CA ILE A 124 -3.16 7.72 -5.28
C ILE A 124 -1.65 7.66 -5.54
N GLY A 125 -1.15 8.34 -6.56
CA GLY A 125 0.29 8.42 -6.87
C GLY A 125 1.11 9.06 -5.74
N LEU A 126 0.52 10.00 -5.01
CA LEU A 126 1.14 10.64 -3.84
C LEU A 126 1.01 9.82 -2.54
N GLY A 127 0.30 8.69 -2.55
CA GLY A 127 0.24 7.79 -1.40
C GLY A 127 -1.15 7.43 -0.89
N ALA A 128 -2.22 7.99 -1.47
CA ALA A 128 -3.58 7.75 -1.01
C ALA A 128 -4.21 6.46 -1.58
N MET A 129 -3.45 5.37 -1.75
CA MET A 129 -3.90 4.10 -2.33
C MET A 129 -5.08 3.49 -1.56
N LYS A 130 -5.17 3.74 -0.25
CA LYS A 130 -6.30 3.29 0.58
C LYS A 130 -7.66 3.89 0.18
N MET A 131 -7.67 4.94 -0.65
CA MET A 131 -8.92 5.43 -1.25
C MET A 131 -9.64 4.35 -2.06
N MET A 132 -8.89 3.38 -2.61
CA MET A 132 -9.45 2.27 -3.38
C MET A 132 -9.84 1.05 -2.53
N MET A 133 -9.68 1.12 -1.20
CA MET A 133 -10.06 0.03 -0.29
C MET A 133 -11.53 -0.37 -0.40
N PRO A 134 -12.52 0.55 -0.43
CA PRO A 134 -13.93 0.17 -0.60
C PRO A 134 -14.17 -0.56 -1.94
N ASN A 135 -13.51 -0.10 -3.01
CA ASN A 135 -13.61 -0.73 -4.32
C ASN A 135 -13.02 -2.15 -4.31
N PHE A 136 -11.87 -2.33 -3.65
CA PHE A 136 -11.24 -3.64 -3.50
C PHE A 136 -12.10 -4.61 -2.68
N LEU A 137 -12.70 -4.16 -1.58
CA LEU A 137 -13.57 -4.99 -0.74
C LEU A 137 -14.85 -5.42 -1.46
N THR A 138 -15.40 -4.55 -2.33
CA THR A 138 -16.57 -4.89 -3.14
C THR A 138 -16.23 -5.68 -4.41
N ASN A 139 -15.02 -5.52 -4.94
CA ASN A 139 -14.53 -6.17 -6.15
C ASN A 139 -13.12 -6.75 -5.91
N PRO A 140 -12.98 -7.92 -5.25
CA PRO A 140 -11.67 -8.49 -4.93
C PRO A 140 -10.79 -8.79 -6.14
N ILE A 141 -11.38 -8.86 -7.33
CA ILE A 141 -10.67 -9.04 -8.61
C ILE A 141 -9.62 -7.95 -8.85
N ILE A 142 -9.77 -6.75 -8.24
CA ILE A 142 -8.77 -5.67 -8.27
C ILE A 142 -7.42 -6.14 -7.74
N GLY A 143 -7.42 -7.06 -6.79
CA GLY A 143 -6.20 -7.62 -6.22
C GLY A 143 -5.34 -8.38 -7.23
N LEU A 144 -5.93 -8.98 -8.26
CA LEU A 144 -5.21 -9.76 -9.25
C LEU A 144 -4.22 -8.91 -10.06
N PRO A 145 -4.63 -7.85 -10.78
CA PRO A 145 -3.68 -7.01 -11.51
C PRO A 145 -2.69 -6.28 -10.59
N VAL A 146 -3.10 -5.93 -9.35
CA VAL A 146 -2.22 -5.33 -8.34
C VAL A 146 -1.09 -6.30 -7.97
N ALA A 147 -1.43 -7.55 -7.66
CA ALA A 147 -0.46 -8.59 -7.31
C ALA A 147 0.48 -8.93 -8.50
N ILE A 148 -0.05 -9.05 -9.72
CA ILE A 148 0.76 -9.32 -10.92
C ILE A 148 1.75 -8.18 -11.17
N THR A 149 1.30 -6.93 -11.06
CA THR A 149 2.19 -5.77 -11.21
C THR A 149 3.31 -5.78 -10.18
N ALA A 150 2.99 -6.10 -8.94
CA ALA A 150 3.96 -6.19 -7.86
C ALA A 150 4.95 -7.34 -8.09
N ALA A 151 4.49 -8.51 -8.52
CA ALA A 151 5.33 -9.66 -8.82
C ALA A 151 6.38 -9.34 -9.88
N ILE A 152 5.96 -8.74 -10.99
CA ILE A 152 6.88 -8.40 -12.10
C ILE A 152 7.83 -7.27 -11.70
N SER A 153 7.31 -6.20 -11.11
CA SER A 153 8.14 -5.04 -10.72
C SER A 153 9.17 -5.40 -9.66
N SER A 154 8.84 -6.32 -8.75
CA SER A 154 9.73 -6.74 -7.66
C SER A 154 10.98 -7.46 -8.13
N LEU A 155 11.03 -7.97 -9.36
CA LEU A 155 12.22 -8.57 -9.95
C LEU A 155 13.39 -7.57 -10.02
N SER A 156 13.10 -6.27 -10.14
CA SER A 156 14.13 -5.23 -10.10
C SER A 156 14.87 -5.18 -8.76
N VAL A 157 14.25 -5.62 -7.67
CA VAL A 157 14.83 -5.54 -6.32
C VAL A 157 16.07 -6.41 -6.17
N PRO A 158 16.03 -7.73 -6.42
CA PRO A 158 17.23 -8.57 -6.36
C PRO A 158 18.20 -8.29 -7.51
N ILE A 159 17.73 -7.87 -8.70
CA ILE A 159 18.60 -7.55 -9.84
C ILE A 159 19.52 -6.38 -9.51
N PHE A 160 19.00 -5.32 -8.93
CA PHE A 160 19.78 -4.14 -8.53
C PHE A 160 20.29 -4.20 -7.09
N GLN A 161 20.13 -5.33 -6.39
CA GLN A 161 20.54 -5.51 -4.99
C GLN A 161 20.00 -4.39 -4.08
N MET A 162 18.77 -3.96 -4.32
CA MET A 162 18.14 -2.91 -3.53
C MET A 162 17.85 -3.40 -2.12
N VAL A 163 18.17 -2.58 -1.15
CA VAL A 163 17.95 -2.88 0.26
C VAL A 163 17.16 -1.77 0.94
N GLY A 164 16.46 -2.11 2.00
CA GLY A 164 15.68 -1.17 2.79
C GLY A 164 15.79 -1.46 4.28
N THR A 165 15.11 -0.65 5.07
CA THR A 165 15.04 -0.75 6.54
C THR A 165 13.63 -1.16 6.97
N PRO A 166 13.41 -1.66 8.20
CA PRO A 166 12.07 -1.96 8.68
C PRO A 166 11.13 -0.75 8.60
N ALA A 167 11.66 0.46 8.83
CA ALA A 167 10.90 1.69 8.74
C ALA A 167 10.49 2.04 7.30
N SER A 168 11.23 1.59 6.27
CA SER A 168 10.90 1.86 4.86
C SER A 168 10.01 0.81 4.21
N ALA A 169 9.84 -0.37 4.82
CA ALA A 169 9.22 -1.53 4.21
C ALA A 169 7.77 -1.33 3.70
N GLY A 170 7.00 -0.45 4.28
CA GLY A 170 5.58 -0.32 3.95
C GLY A 170 5.17 0.97 3.26
N PHE A 171 6.11 1.82 2.86
CA PHE A 171 5.80 3.17 2.35
C PHE A 171 5.70 3.26 0.82
N GLY A 172 6.49 2.49 0.07
CA GLY A 172 6.54 2.65 -1.39
C GLY A 172 6.91 4.09 -1.80
N PHE A 173 6.06 4.75 -2.59
CA PHE A 173 6.26 6.15 -3.01
C PHE A 173 5.97 7.18 -1.91
N VAL A 174 5.27 6.82 -0.85
CA VAL A 174 4.86 7.78 0.18
C VAL A 174 6.09 8.46 0.76
N GLY A 175 6.21 9.77 0.56
CA GLY A 175 7.36 10.56 1.00
C GLY A 175 8.72 10.12 0.44
N LEU A 176 8.73 9.29 -0.61
CA LEU A 176 9.94 8.67 -1.20
C LEU A 176 10.76 7.84 -0.19
N VAL A 177 10.14 7.40 0.91
CA VAL A 177 10.83 6.74 2.02
C VAL A 177 11.53 5.46 1.55
N SER A 178 10.85 4.59 0.79
CA SER A 178 11.48 3.35 0.32
C SER A 178 12.56 3.58 -0.75
N PRO A 179 12.35 4.44 -1.77
CA PRO A 179 13.40 4.78 -2.74
C PRO A 179 14.65 5.40 -2.10
N LEU A 180 14.45 6.35 -1.17
CA LEU A 180 15.56 7.02 -0.48
C LEU A 180 16.30 6.07 0.46
N ALA A 181 15.61 5.16 1.13
CA ALA A 181 16.26 4.13 1.95
C ALA A 181 17.17 3.24 1.10
N ALA A 182 16.72 2.83 -0.09
CA ALA A 182 17.53 2.04 -1.02
C ALA A 182 18.73 2.83 -1.57
N LEU A 183 18.57 4.13 -1.84
CA LEU A 183 19.65 5.00 -2.27
C LEU A 183 20.69 5.21 -1.17
N ASN A 184 20.23 5.48 0.06
CA ASN A 184 21.11 5.73 1.22
C ASN A 184 21.89 4.48 1.64
N ALA A 185 21.42 3.30 1.29
CA ALA A 185 22.17 2.07 1.50
C ALA A 185 23.44 1.95 0.61
N GLY A 186 23.56 2.79 -0.41
CA GLY A 186 24.75 2.90 -1.24
C GLY A 186 24.88 1.84 -2.35
N ASN A 187 23.94 0.92 -2.47
CA ASN A 187 24.00 -0.15 -3.48
C ASN A 187 23.53 0.31 -4.87
N ILE A 188 22.78 1.41 -4.94
CA ILE A 188 22.25 1.96 -6.19
C ILE A 188 22.53 3.47 -6.30
N ASN A 189 22.58 3.97 -7.53
CA ASN A 189 22.65 5.40 -7.79
C ASN A 189 21.24 5.99 -8.06
N VAL A 190 21.17 7.31 -8.17
CA VAL A 190 19.91 8.04 -8.41
C VAL A 190 19.22 7.57 -9.70
N VAL A 191 19.97 7.28 -10.75
CA VAL A 191 19.40 6.84 -12.03
C VAL A 191 18.73 5.48 -11.88
N ILE A 192 19.41 4.51 -11.26
CA ILE A 192 18.84 3.19 -10.96
C ILE A 192 17.62 3.32 -10.04
N MET A 193 17.69 4.18 -9.03
CA MET A 193 16.55 4.45 -8.16
C MET A 193 15.34 4.94 -8.97
N LEU A 194 15.50 5.94 -9.82
CA LEU A 194 14.39 6.46 -10.64
C LEU A 194 13.84 5.41 -11.60
N VAL A 195 14.71 4.67 -12.27
CA VAL A 195 14.28 3.60 -13.20
C VAL A 195 13.54 2.49 -12.43
N ALA A 196 14.14 1.94 -11.40
CA ALA A 196 13.58 0.79 -10.69
C ALA A 196 12.30 1.11 -9.90
N TRP A 197 12.25 2.28 -9.23
CA TRP A 197 11.12 2.65 -8.39
C TRP A 197 10.00 3.38 -9.12
N ILE A 198 10.28 4.08 -10.22
CA ILE A 198 9.27 4.85 -10.96
C ILE A 198 8.99 4.20 -12.31
N VAL A 199 9.99 4.11 -13.19
CA VAL A 199 9.76 3.68 -14.57
C VAL A 199 9.24 2.25 -14.61
N VAL A 200 9.89 1.31 -13.93
CA VAL A 200 9.50 -0.11 -13.95
C VAL A 200 8.06 -0.31 -13.45
N PRO A 201 7.65 0.13 -12.25
CA PRO A 201 6.28 -0.08 -11.78
C PRO A 201 5.22 0.59 -12.66
N PHE A 202 5.49 1.80 -13.19
CA PHE A 202 4.54 2.50 -14.04
C PHE A 202 4.38 1.83 -15.41
N VAL A 203 5.47 1.37 -16.03
CA VAL A 203 5.42 0.64 -17.31
C VAL A 203 4.73 -0.71 -17.12
N VAL A 204 5.11 -1.48 -16.12
CA VAL A 204 4.49 -2.77 -15.81
C VAL A 204 3.01 -2.59 -15.46
N GLY A 205 2.68 -1.61 -14.62
CA GLY A 205 1.30 -1.30 -14.24
C GLY A 205 0.43 -0.91 -15.43
N PHE A 206 0.97 -0.12 -16.37
CA PHE A 206 0.27 0.20 -17.61
C PHE A 206 -0.01 -1.04 -18.46
N ILE A 207 1.01 -1.88 -18.67
CA ILE A 207 0.89 -3.11 -19.48
C ILE A 207 -0.11 -4.07 -18.82
N VAL A 208 0.04 -4.35 -17.53
CA VAL A 208 -0.83 -5.27 -16.80
C VAL A 208 -2.28 -4.78 -16.79
N ASN A 209 -2.50 -3.48 -16.54
CA ASN A 209 -3.85 -2.91 -16.58
C ASN A 209 -4.47 -3.03 -17.97
N LYS A 210 -3.70 -2.76 -19.02
CA LYS A 210 -4.17 -2.89 -20.40
C LYS A 210 -4.48 -4.35 -20.76
N VAL A 211 -3.62 -5.29 -20.38
CA VAL A 211 -3.82 -6.72 -20.66
C VAL A 211 -5.03 -7.24 -19.88
N CYS A 212 -5.13 -6.98 -18.59
CA CYS A 212 -6.23 -7.51 -17.77
C CYS A 212 -7.58 -6.90 -18.13
N CYS A 213 -7.61 -5.60 -18.45
CA CYS A 213 -8.86 -4.88 -18.73
C CYS A 213 -9.26 -4.94 -20.20
N ASP A 214 -8.35 -4.62 -21.12
CA ASP A 214 -8.67 -4.39 -22.53
C ASP A 214 -8.48 -5.66 -23.40
N VAL A 215 -7.62 -6.62 -23.01
CA VAL A 215 -7.35 -7.84 -23.76
C VAL A 215 -8.10 -9.04 -23.16
N LEU A 216 -7.91 -9.29 -21.87
CA LEU A 216 -8.51 -10.44 -21.18
C LEU A 216 -9.93 -10.16 -20.69
N HIS A 217 -10.37 -8.90 -20.68
CA HIS A 217 -11.70 -8.48 -20.19
C HIS A 217 -12.06 -9.06 -18.82
N LEU A 218 -11.07 -9.20 -17.92
CA LEU A 218 -11.28 -9.80 -16.59
C LEU A 218 -12.19 -8.96 -15.70
N TYR A 219 -12.22 -7.66 -15.94
CA TYR A 219 -13.06 -6.71 -15.21
C TYR A 219 -13.40 -5.48 -16.05
N LYS A 220 -14.46 -4.79 -15.67
CA LYS A 220 -14.85 -3.50 -16.26
C LYS A 220 -14.10 -2.35 -15.60
N LYS A 221 -13.81 -1.30 -16.37
CA LYS A 221 -13.06 -0.11 -15.86
C LYS A 221 -13.76 0.59 -14.70
N GLU A 222 -15.09 0.52 -14.67
CA GLU A 222 -15.96 1.18 -13.69
C GLU A 222 -15.72 0.70 -12.25
N ILE A 223 -15.13 -0.50 -12.05
CA ILE A 223 -14.80 -0.98 -10.70
C ILE A 223 -13.77 -0.09 -9.99
N PHE A 224 -13.01 0.71 -10.74
CA PHE A 224 -12.05 1.69 -10.21
C PHE A 224 -12.64 3.09 -10.02
N THR A 225 -13.93 3.29 -10.27
CA THR A 225 -14.59 4.58 -10.03
C THR A 225 -14.66 4.86 -8.55
N PHE A 226 -14.07 5.95 -8.11
CA PHE A 226 -14.13 6.41 -6.72
C PHE A 226 -15.54 6.94 -6.42
N LYS A 227 -16.16 6.40 -5.39
CA LYS A 227 -17.52 6.75 -4.95
C LYS A 227 -17.50 7.68 -3.76
#